data_b5f340271134828ac4db5dcec04495ba
#
_entry.id   b5f340271134828ac4db5dcec04495ba
#
_cell.length_a   1.000
_cell.length_b   1.000
_cell.length_c   1.000
_cell.angle_alpha   90.00
_cell.angle_beta   90.00
_cell.angle_gamma   90.00
#
_symmetry.space_group_name_H-M   'P 1'
#
loop_
_entity.id
_entity.type
_entity.pdbx_description
1 polymer ?
#
loop_
_entity_poly.entity_id
_entity_poly.type
_entity_poly.pdbx_seq_one_letter_code
_entity_poly.pdbx_strand_id
1 'polypeptide(L)'
;MSRKRTPEPVGEMMQAAGDVVAARLNILAAGLADPTKADLKEMALMGSEKVEALSASAAATARIFAEVGGRIGAGAVAEMGLASRAAAEAATAKTPAAAAQAQYGYALGWWSRALGQALTLNTEMLKVQAEAMRPIHQAAVANARRLKR
;
A
#
# COMPACT_ATOMS: atom_id res chain seq x y z
N MET A 1 -0.49 9.72 36.07
CA MET A 1 -1.33 9.67 34.86
C MET A 1 -0.75 8.62 33.90
N SER A 2 -1.36 7.44 33.84
CA SER A 2 -0.90 6.34 32.97
C SER A 2 -1.28 6.67 31.53
N ARG A 3 -0.28 6.89 30.65
CA ARG A 3 -0.47 6.98 29.19
C ARG A 3 -0.98 5.62 28.71
N LYS A 4 -2.25 5.52 28.36
CA LYS A 4 -2.77 4.40 27.56
C LYS A 4 -1.97 4.38 26.26
N ARG A 5 -1.05 3.41 26.11
CA ARG A 5 -0.40 3.15 24.82
C ARG A 5 -1.51 2.78 23.86
N THR A 6 -1.71 3.58 22.83
CA THR A 6 -2.52 3.19 21.67
C THR A 6 -1.82 1.98 21.05
N PRO A 7 -2.46 0.82 20.94
CA PRO A 7 -1.81 -0.33 20.33
C PRO A 7 -1.46 0.03 18.88
N GLU A 8 -0.28 -0.42 18.43
CA GLU A 8 0.09 -0.24 17.03
C GLU A 8 -0.97 -0.90 16.14
N PRO A 9 -1.31 -0.31 14.98
CA PRO A 9 -2.39 -0.81 14.10
C PRO A 9 -2.26 -2.29 13.75
N VAL A 10 -1.03 -2.80 13.64
CA VAL A 10 -0.76 -4.23 13.38
C VAL A 10 -1.09 -5.09 14.60
N GLY A 11 -0.73 -4.65 15.80
CA GLY A 11 -1.05 -5.38 17.03
C GLY A 11 -2.55 -5.45 17.29
N GLU A 12 -3.28 -4.35 17.08
CA GLU A 12 -4.74 -4.32 17.19
C GLU A 12 -5.40 -5.25 16.16
N MET A 13 -4.91 -5.27 14.93
CA MET A 13 -5.40 -6.15 13.87
C MET A 13 -5.17 -7.62 14.22
N MET A 14 -3.99 -7.99 14.70
CA MET A 14 -3.66 -9.37 15.08
C MET A 14 -4.55 -9.86 16.23
N GLN A 15 -4.77 -9.01 17.22
CA GLN A 15 -5.66 -9.35 18.35
C GLN A 15 -7.11 -9.50 17.88
N ALA A 16 -7.62 -8.56 17.07
CA ALA A 16 -8.96 -8.62 16.51
C ALA A 16 -9.16 -9.87 15.63
N ALA A 17 -8.17 -10.22 14.81
CA ALA A 17 -8.20 -11.43 14.00
C ALA A 17 -8.25 -12.70 14.87
N GLY A 18 -7.45 -12.75 15.94
CA GLY A 18 -7.47 -13.86 16.91
C GLY A 18 -8.83 -14.03 17.58
N ASP A 19 -9.43 -12.93 18.03
CA ASP A 19 -10.77 -12.93 18.64
C ASP A 19 -11.85 -13.44 17.66
N VAL A 20 -11.80 -13.00 16.41
CA VAL A 20 -12.72 -13.46 15.35
C VAL A 20 -12.57 -14.94 15.07
N VAL A 21 -11.31 -15.42 14.95
CA VAL A 21 -11.05 -16.85 14.72
C VAL A 21 -11.59 -17.70 15.87
N ALA A 22 -11.32 -17.31 17.11
CA ALA A 22 -11.81 -18.04 18.29
C ALA A 22 -13.34 -18.08 18.33
N ALA A 23 -14.01 -16.94 18.12
CA ALA A 23 -15.47 -16.87 18.11
C ALA A 23 -16.08 -17.74 16.99
N ARG A 24 -15.51 -17.71 15.78
CA ARG A 24 -15.96 -18.51 14.63
C ARG A 24 -15.76 -20.01 14.83
N LEU A 25 -14.66 -20.42 15.44
CA LEU A 25 -14.43 -21.82 15.79
C LEU A 25 -15.48 -22.32 16.79
N ASN A 26 -15.87 -21.49 17.76
CA ASN A 26 -16.93 -21.83 18.71
C ASN A 26 -18.31 -21.99 18.02
N ILE A 27 -18.65 -21.09 17.06
CA ILE A 27 -19.89 -21.18 16.28
C ILE A 27 -19.91 -22.47 15.45
N LEU A 28 -18.80 -22.80 14.78
CA LEU A 28 -18.68 -24.03 13.99
C LEU A 28 -18.76 -25.28 14.87
N ALA A 29 -18.08 -25.29 16.01
CA ALA A 29 -18.12 -26.40 16.95
C ALA A 29 -19.53 -26.63 17.50
N ALA A 30 -20.26 -25.56 17.83
CA ALA A 30 -21.64 -25.64 18.28
C ALA A 30 -22.58 -26.19 17.20
N GLY A 31 -22.44 -25.76 15.95
CA GLY A 31 -23.22 -26.26 14.81
C GLY A 31 -22.91 -27.72 14.44
N LEU A 32 -21.67 -28.17 14.64
CA LEU A 32 -21.29 -29.58 14.47
C LEU A 32 -21.86 -30.48 15.58
N ALA A 33 -21.88 -29.99 16.82
CA ALA A 33 -22.42 -30.72 17.96
C ALA A 33 -23.97 -30.81 17.92
N ASP A 34 -24.61 -29.75 17.41
CA ASP A 34 -26.08 -29.69 17.28
C ASP A 34 -26.44 -28.87 16.03
N PRO A 35 -26.78 -29.53 14.90
CA PRO A 35 -27.13 -28.84 13.66
C PRO A 35 -28.32 -27.87 13.76
N THR A 36 -29.21 -28.06 14.75
CA THR A 36 -30.36 -27.16 14.99
C THR A 36 -29.93 -25.81 15.57
N LYS A 37 -28.72 -25.73 16.13
CA LYS A 37 -28.09 -24.52 16.69
C LYS A 37 -27.07 -23.86 15.75
N ALA A 38 -26.96 -24.38 14.52
CA ALA A 38 -26.04 -23.81 13.53
C ALA A 38 -26.46 -22.38 13.16
N ASP A 39 -25.57 -21.41 13.36
CA ASP A 39 -25.78 -20.02 12.93
C ASP A 39 -25.45 -19.90 11.44
N LEU A 40 -26.44 -20.30 10.60
CA LEU A 40 -26.32 -20.23 9.14
C LEU A 40 -26.13 -18.81 8.64
N LYS A 41 -26.66 -17.80 9.34
CA LYS A 41 -26.49 -16.40 8.99
C LYS A 41 -25.03 -15.97 9.19
N GLU A 42 -24.44 -16.31 10.31
CA GLU A 42 -23.03 -15.99 10.58
C GLU A 42 -22.11 -16.75 9.61
N MET A 43 -22.42 -18.01 9.30
CA MET A 43 -21.66 -18.80 8.33
C MET A 43 -21.68 -18.16 6.92
N ALA A 44 -22.83 -17.67 6.47
CA ALA A 44 -22.94 -16.95 5.20
C ALA A 44 -22.17 -15.64 5.20
N LEU A 45 -22.21 -14.87 6.30
CA LEU A 45 -21.47 -13.63 6.46
C LEU A 45 -19.95 -13.83 6.44
N MET A 46 -19.45 -14.95 6.96
CA MET A 46 -18.01 -15.25 6.92
C MET A 46 -17.40 -15.23 5.52
N GLY A 47 -18.15 -15.70 4.52
CA GLY A 47 -17.71 -15.70 3.12
C GLY A 47 -17.77 -14.30 2.48
N SER A 48 -18.92 -13.64 2.60
CA SER A 48 -19.15 -12.33 1.97
C SER A 48 -18.22 -11.25 2.51
N GLU A 49 -18.01 -11.18 3.82
CA GLU A 49 -17.11 -10.22 4.46
C GLU A 49 -15.66 -10.36 4.00
N LYS A 50 -15.17 -11.60 3.79
CA LYS A 50 -13.84 -11.85 3.24
C LYS A 50 -13.72 -11.35 1.80
N VAL A 51 -14.71 -11.66 0.97
CA VAL A 51 -14.72 -11.23 -0.44
C VAL A 51 -14.73 -9.71 -0.51
N GLU A 52 -15.58 -9.06 0.29
CA GLU A 52 -15.67 -7.59 0.35
C GLU A 52 -14.34 -6.95 0.80
N ALA A 53 -13.76 -7.42 1.90
CA ALA A 53 -12.50 -6.89 2.41
C ALA A 53 -11.33 -7.08 1.43
N LEU A 54 -11.26 -8.26 0.78
CA LEU A 54 -10.21 -8.57 -0.20
C LEU A 54 -10.39 -7.76 -1.48
N SER A 55 -11.62 -7.61 -1.98
CA SER A 55 -11.89 -6.80 -3.18
C SER A 55 -11.60 -5.32 -2.94
N ALA A 56 -11.97 -4.78 -1.78
CA ALA A 56 -11.63 -3.42 -1.39
C ALA A 56 -10.12 -3.20 -1.26
N SER A 57 -9.40 -4.17 -0.67
CA SER A 57 -7.94 -4.14 -0.58
C SER A 57 -7.28 -4.18 -1.96
N ALA A 58 -7.75 -5.06 -2.85
CA ALA A 58 -7.26 -5.17 -4.23
C ALA A 58 -7.50 -3.87 -5.02
N ALA A 59 -8.68 -3.29 -4.91
CA ALA A 59 -9.03 -2.03 -5.56
C ALA A 59 -8.15 -0.86 -5.06
N ALA A 60 -7.94 -0.75 -3.73
CA ALA A 60 -7.05 0.25 -3.15
C ALA A 60 -5.61 0.10 -3.67
N THR A 61 -5.11 -1.12 -3.68
CA THR A 61 -3.77 -1.46 -4.17
C THR A 61 -3.63 -1.10 -5.66
N ALA A 62 -4.58 -1.50 -6.51
CA ALA A 62 -4.57 -1.21 -7.95
C ALA A 62 -4.56 0.30 -8.22
N ARG A 63 -5.36 1.08 -7.50
CA ARG A 63 -5.39 2.54 -7.61
C ARG A 63 -4.03 3.15 -7.32
N ILE A 64 -3.38 2.74 -6.23
CA ILE A 64 -2.10 3.30 -5.83
C ILE A 64 -1.00 2.91 -6.83
N PHE A 65 -1.00 1.68 -7.32
CA PHE A 65 -0.05 1.27 -8.38
C PHE A 65 -0.25 2.07 -9.67
N ALA A 66 -1.49 2.39 -10.04
CA ALA A 66 -1.76 3.26 -11.20
C ALA A 66 -1.22 4.67 -10.98
N GLU A 67 -1.40 5.24 -9.79
CA GLU A 67 -0.89 6.57 -9.43
C GLU A 67 0.65 6.60 -9.41
N VAL A 68 1.30 5.58 -8.84
CA VAL A 68 2.76 5.45 -8.81
C VAL A 68 3.30 5.25 -10.22
N GLY A 69 2.68 4.39 -11.03
CA GLY A 69 3.05 4.17 -12.43
C GLY A 69 2.94 5.46 -13.26
N GLY A 70 1.88 6.23 -13.09
CA GLY A 70 1.70 7.51 -13.73
C GLY A 70 2.80 8.51 -13.37
N ARG A 71 3.20 8.59 -12.10
CA ARG A 71 4.31 9.46 -11.65
C ARG A 71 5.66 9.03 -12.22
N ILE A 72 5.93 7.73 -12.24
CA ILE A 72 7.16 7.19 -12.84
C ILE A 72 7.20 7.55 -14.33
N GLY A 73 6.11 7.36 -15.06
CA GLY A 73 5.99 7.71 -16.47
C GLY A 73 6.23 9.21 -16.73
N ALA A 74 5.59 10.07 -15.95
CA ALA A 74 5.78 11.52 -16.03
C ALA A 74 7.23 11.92 -15.72
N GLY A 75 7.86 11.29 -14.73
CA GLY A 75 9.27 11.50 -14.39
C GLY A 75 10.20 11.08 -15.52
N ALA A 76 9.93 9.96 -16.18
CA ALA A 76 10.70 9.49 -17.33
C ALA A 76 10.61 10.45 -18.53
N VAL A 77 9.41 10.99 -18.82
CA VAL A 77 9.21 11.99 -19.87
C VAL A 77 9.95 13.29 -19.54
N ALA A 78 9.88 13.77 -18.30
CA ALA A 78 10.62 14.96 -17.88
C ALA A 78 12.13 14.76 -17.99
N GLU A 79 12.64 13.60 -17.59
CA GLU A 79 14.05 13.25 -17.69
C GLU A 79 14.54 13.19 -19.14
N MET A 80 13.73 12.63 -20.04
CA MET A 80 14.01 12.60 -21.48
C MET A 80 14.14 14.02 -22.05
N GLY A 81 13.29 14.95 -21.59
CA GLY A 81 13.38 16.37 -21.96
C GLY A 81 14.68 17.01 -21.47
N LEU A 82 15.11 16.73 -20.25
CA LEU A 82 16.38 17.24 -19.71
C LEU A 82 17.60 16.66 -20.46
N ALA A 83 17.57 15.35 -20.73
CA ALA A 83 18.63 14.69 -21.51
C ALA A 83 18.74 15.26 -22.92
N SER A 84 17.61 15.49 -23.60
CA SER A 84 17.59 16.10 -24.94
C SER A 84 18.15 17.51 -24.94
N ARG A 85 17.86 18.32 -23.93
CA ARG A 85 18.44 19.68 -23.80
C ARG A 85 19.95 19.62 -23.59
N ALA A 86 20.43 18.77 -22.67
CA ALA A 86 21.85 18.61 -22.42
C ALA A 86 22.61 18.13 -23.67
N ALA A 87 22.00 17.22 -24.44
CA ALA A 87 22.55 16.76 -25.72
C ALA A 87 22.62 17.90 -26.75
N ALA A 88 21.59 18.73 -26.87
CA ALA A 88 21.57 19.88 -27.76
C ALA A 88 22.62 20.96 -27.36
N GLU A 89 22.73 21.24 -26.06
CA GLU A 89 23.74 22.15 -25.51
C GLU A 89 25.16 21.64 -25.80
N ALA A 90 25.42 20.35 -25.61
CA ALA A 90 26.71 19.77 -25.94
C ALA A 90 27.02 19.79 -27.43
N ALA A 91 26.01 19.52 -28.29
CA ALA A 91 26.17 19.55 -29.76
C ALA A 91 26.42 20.96 -30.33
N THR A 92 25.90 21.99 -29.67
CA THR A 92 26.06 23.39 -30.10
C THR A 92 27.17 24.12 -29.35
N ALA A 93 27.89 23.45 -28.47
CA ALA A 93 28.97 24.05 -27.69
C ALA A 93 30.14 24.49 -28.56
N LYS A 94 30.65 25.69 -28.30
CA LYS A 94 31.76 26.26 -29.05
C LYS A 94 33.12 25.67 -28.72
N THR A 95 33.23 24.93 -27.60
CA THR A 95 34.46 24.30 -27.15
C THR A 95 34.19 22.92 -26.58
N PRO A 96 35.16 21.98 -26.67
CA PRO A 96 35.01 20.65 -26.03
C PRO A 96 34.78 20.76 -24.51
N ALA A 97 35.35 21.72 -23.84
CA ALA A 97 35.17 21.95 -22.42
C ALA A 97 33.71 22.34 -22.08
N ALA A 98 33.09 23.21 -22.88
CA ALA A 98 31.69 23.58 -22.69
C ALA A 98 30.75 22.41 -22.96
N ALA A 99 31.04 21.58 -23.95
CA ALA A 99 30.28 20.33 -24.19
C ALA A 99 30.38 19.37 -23.01
N ALA A 100 31.57 19.14 -22.48
CA ALA A 100 31.81 18.32 -21.32
C ALA A 100 31.10 18.87 -20.08
N GLN A 101 31.11 20.17 -19.86
CA GLN A 101 30.42 20.82 -18.74
C GLN A 101 28.90 20.63 -18.81
N ALA A 102 28.27 20.72 -19.97
CA ALA A 102 26.84 20.47 -20.15
C ALA A 102 26.48 19.05 -19.79
N GLN A 103 27.25 18.05 -20.24
CA GLN A 103 27.03 16.65 -19.95
C GLN A 103 27.28 16.32 -18.46
N TYR A 104 28.32 16.88 -17.86
CA TYR A 104 28.63 16.70 -16.45
C TYR A 104 27.55 17.29 -15.56
N GLY A 105 27.07 18.48 -15.86
CA GLY A 105 25.96 19.12 -15.15
C GLY A 105 24.69 18.30 -15.22
N TYR A 106 24.37 17.75 -16.40
CA TYR A 106 23.24 16.83 -16.54
C TYR A 106 23.40 15.56 -15.68
N ALA A 107 24.57 14.93 -15.74
CA ALA A 107 24.84 13.71 -14.99
C ALA A 107 24.70 13.90 -13.46
N LEU A 108 25.26 14.99 -12.92
CA LEU A 108 25.11 15.34 -11.49
C LEU A 108 23.62 15.59 -11.14
N GLY A 109 22.92 16.33 -11.97
CA GLY A 109 21.49 16.59 -11.80
C GLY A 109 20.68 15.30 -11.87
N TRP A 110 21.02 14.40 -12.78
CA TRP A 110 20.36 13.09 -12.91
C TRP A 110 20.48 12.25 -11.63
N TRP A 111 21.68 12.15 -11.04
CA TRP A 111 21.90 11.44 -9.79
C TRP A 111 21.04 11.99 -8.65
N SER A 112 20.98 13.29 -8.51
CA SER A 112 20.16 13.97 -7.49
C SER A 112 18.67 13.66 -7.67
N ARG A 113 18.16 13.73 -8.89
CA ARG A 113 16.76 13.44 -9.21
C ARG A 113 16.45 11.95 -9.03
N ALA A 114 17.34 11.07 -9.47
CA ALA A 114 17.17 9.60 -9.31
C ALA A 114 17.10 9.20 -7.83
N LEU A 115 17.96 9.77 -6.99
CA LEU A 115 17.92 9.53 -5.55
C LEU A 115 16.62 10.06 -4.94
N GLY A 116 16.19 11.27 -5.31
CA GLY A 116 14.93 11.85 -4.85
C GLY A 116 13.73 10.98 -5.24
N GLN A 117 13.70 10.47 -6.47
CA GLN A 117 12.66 9.55 -6.93
C GLN A 117 12.67 8.23 -6.16
N ALA A 118 13.84 7.64 -5.91
CA ALA A 118 13.96 6.40 -5.15
C ALA A 118 13.42 6.55 -3.72
N LEU A 119 13.74 7.66 -3.04
CA LEU A 119 13.21 7.95 -1.70
C LEU A 119 11.69 8.15 -1.71
N THR A 120 11.17 8.85 -2.72
CA THR A 120 9.73 9.05 -2.90
C THR A 120 9.03 7.71 -3.12
N LEU A 121 9.54 6.86 -4.03
CA LEU A 121 8.98 5.52 -4.28
C LEU A 121 8.97 4.66 -3.02
N ASN A 122 10.04 4.67 -2.24
CA ASN A 122 10.07 3.94 -0.97
C ASN A 122 8.96 4.42 -0.02
N THR A 123 8.76 5.72 0.11
CA THR A 123 7.69 6.30 0.94
C THR A 123 6.31 5.90 0.43
N GLU A 124 6.10 5.91 -0.90
CA GLU A 124 4.83 5.51 -1.50
C GLU A 124 4.57 4.01 -1.31
N MET A 125 5.57 3.15 -1.41
CA MET A 125 5.42 1.71 -1.14
C MET A 125 4.97 1.42 0.30
N LEU A 126 5.48 2.18 1.28
CA LEU A 126 4.99 2.08 2.67
C LEU A 126 3.53 2.50 2.79
N LYS A 127 3.10 3.55 2.08
CA LYS A 127 1.68 3.95 2.02
C LYS A 127 0.80 2.89 1.37
N VAL A 128 1.27 2.27 0.26
CA VAL A 128 0.58 1.15 -0.40
C VAL A 128 0.26 0.05 0.61
N GLN A 129 1.26 -0.34 1.39
CA GLN A 129 1.11 -1.39 2.39
C GLN A 129 0.04 -1.02 3.45
N ALA A 130 0.09 0.20 3.96
CA ALA A 130 -0.88 0.68 4.94
C ALA A 130 -2.31 0.74 4.37
N GLU A 131 -2.48 1.26 3.16
CA GLU A 131 -3.79 1.38 2.49
C GLU A 131 -4.37 0.01 2.11
N ALA A 132 -3.56 -0.93 1.63
CA ALA A 132 -3.98 -2.29 1.32
C ALA A 132 -4.46 -3.04 2.57
N MET A 133 -3.83 -2.81 3.71
CA MET A 133 -4.20 -3.45 4.97
C MET A 133 -5.42 -2.82 5.64
N ARG A 134 -5.76 -1.57 5.32
CA ARG A 134 -6.82 -0.81 5.98
C ARG A 134 -8.21 -1.47 5.90
N PRO A 135 -8.71 -1.95 4.72
CA PRO A 135 -10.00 -2.63 4.65
C PRO A 135 -10.03 -3.92 5.48
N ILE A 136 -8.94 -4.69 5.44
CA ILE A 136 -8.81 -5.94 6.19
C ILE A 136 -8.83 -5.66 7.71
N HIS A 137 -8.08 -4.67 8.15
CA HIS A 137 -8.07 -4.23 9.55
C HIS A 137 -9.46 -3.78 10.02
N GLN A 138 -10.15 -2.94 9.23
CA GLN A 138 -11.49 -2.45 9.54
C GLN A 138 -12.49 -3.61 9.65
N ALA A 139 -12.45 -4.55 8.72
CA ALA A 139 -13.30 -5.75 8.74
C ALA A 139 -13.03 -6.61 9.99
N ALA A 140 -11.77 -6.85 10.32
CA ALA A 140 -11.39 -7.66 11.50
C ALA A 140 -11.88 -7.01 12.79
N VAL A 141 -11.67 -5.71 12.97
CA VAL A 141 -12.11 -4.96 14.18
C VAL A 141 -13.64 -4.92 14.28
N ALA A 142 -14.34 -4.67 13.16
CA ALA A 142 -15.81 -4.67 13.14
C ALA A 142 -16.38 -6.03 13.53
N ASN A 143 -15.80 -7.12 12.99
CA ASN A 143 -16.21 -8.48 13.30
C ASN A 143 -15.93 -8.86 14.74
N ALA A 144 -14.76 -8.51 15.28
CA ALA A 144 -14.46 -8.72 16.68
C ALA A 144 -15.46 -8.04 17.63
N ARG A 145 -15.89 -6.81 17.30
CA ARG A 145 -16.91 -6.09 18.06
C ARG A 145 -18.29 -6.71 17.95
N ARG A 146 -18.67 -7.20 16.76
CA ARG A 146 -19.97 -7.85 16.52
C ARG A 146 -20.08 -9.18 17.27
N LEU A 147 -19.04 -10.00 17.25
CA LEU A 147 -19.02 -11.33 17.88
C LEU A 147 -18.90 -11.31 19.42
N LYS A 148 -18.59 -10.14 20.01
CA LYS A 148 -18.56 -9.95 21.48
C LYS A 148 -19.91 -9.49 22.06
N ARG A 149 -20.92 -9.23 21.23
CA ARG A 149 -22.29 -8.88 21.66
C ARG A 149 -23.17 -10.09 21.74
#